data_1dcbc42fe2ea96109df4d74f7229bd31
#
_entry.id   1dcbc42fe2ea96109df4d74f7229bd31
#
_cell.length_a   1.000
_cell.length_b   1.000
_cell.length_c   1.000
_cell.angle_alpha   90.00
_cell.angle_beta   90.00
_cell.angle_gamma   90.00
#
_symmetry.space_group_name_H-M   'P 1'
#
loop_
_entity.id
_entity.type
_entity.pdbx_description
1 polymer ?
#
loop_
_entity_poly.entity_id
_entity_poly.type
_entity_poly.pdbx_seq_one_letter_code
_entity_poly.pdbx_strand_id
1 'polypeptide(L)'
;MGLQYSITAIGSVIIQAAVNSLGSVAVASVAAAVKINMFLCCPYDAMGSTMATYAGQNVGAGKFDRLKQGEKSCTLLGLVYGIAAFIFILLFGKYLALLFVDASEEVIINQAHLFLMCNSAFYFPLALVNIFRFTIQGMGFSRLAILAGVCEMIGRTVVAFVFVPIFGYPAVCFASPVAWILADCFLVPAFFFCVRSLEKRAALEDRQAVLEDKQEDKN
;
A
#
# COMPACT_ATOMS: atom_id res chain seq x y z
N MET A 1 2.82 -5.61 13.39
CA MET A 1 2.16 -6.17 12.19
C MET A 1 0.70 -6.54 12.43
N GLY A 2 0.31 -7.37 13.43
CA GLY A 2 -1.09 -7.81 13.60
C GLY A 2 -2.13 -6.68 13.66
N LEU A 3 -1.93 -5.67 14.50
CA LEU A 3 -2.86 -4.55 14.64
C LEU A 3 -3.09 -3.78 13.32
N GLN A 4 -2.07 -3.63 12.51
CA GLN A 4 -2.15 -2.97 11.20
C GLN A 4 -3.07 -3.74 10.25
N TYR A 5 -2.90 -5.07 10.16
CA TYR A 5 -3.78 -5.93 9.34
C TYR A 5 -5.23 -5.90 9.84
N SER A 6 -5.44 -5.85 11.16
CA SER A 6 -6.79 -5.74 11.74
C SER A 6 -7.49 -4.44 11.32
N ILE A 7 -6.79 -3.30 11.35
CA ILE A 7 -7.34 -2.00 10.93
C ILE A 7 -7.69 -2.03 9.43
N THR A 8 -6.81 -2.55 8.60
CA THR A 8 -7.07 -2.67 7.16
C THR A 8 -8.24 -3.61 6.87
N ALA A 9 -8.37 -4.71 7.63
CA ALA A 9 -9.49 -5.64 7.52
C ALA A 9 -10.83 -4.98 7.89
N ILE A 10 -10.88 -4.14 8.93
CA ILE A 10 -12.09 -3.36 9.27
C ILE A 10 -12.52 -2.49 8.09
N GLY A 11 -11.59 -1.77 7.46
CA GLY A 11 -11.87 -0.98 6.27
C GLY A 11 -12.45 -1.82 5.11
N SER A 12 -11.97 -3.06 4.95
CA SER A 12 -12.48 -3.98 3.93
C SER A 12 -13.89 -4.47 4.25
N VAL A 13 -14.19 -4.73 5.52
CA VAL A 13 -15.56 -5.12 5.98
C VAL A 13 -16.55 -3.97 5.73
N ILE A 14 -16.16 -2.73 5.98
CA ILE A 14 -17.02 -1.55 5.73
C ILE A 14 -17.37 -1.47 4.24
N ILE A 15 -16.39 -1.59 3.34
CA ILE A 15 -16.64 -1.60 1.89
C ILE A 15 -17.50 -2.80 1.49
N GLN A 16 -17.26 -3.99 2.06
CA GLN A 16 -18.08 -5.18 1.77
C GLN A 16 -19.55 -4.97 2.16
N ALA A 17 -19.81 -4.30 3.29
CA ALA A 17 -21.17 -3.96 3.69
C ALA A 17 -21.83 -3.01 2.68
N ALA A 18 -21.10 -2.00 2.16
CA ALA A 18 -21.59 -1.12 1.11
C ALA A 18 -21.84 -1.87 -0.22
N VAL A 19 -20.96 -2.79 -0.59
CA VAL A 19 -21.15 -3.65 -1.78
C VAL A 19 -22.41 -4.52 -1.65
N ASN A 20 -22.64 -5.09 -0.46
CA ASN A 20 -23.82 -5.91 -0.19
C ASN A 20 -25.13 -5.14 -0.37
N SER A 21 -25.16 -3.84 -0.10
CA SER A 21 -26.34 -2.99 -0.30
C SER A 21 -26.67 -2.76 -1.78
N LEU A 22 -25.73 -2.99 -2.69
CA LEU A 22 -25.91 -2.85 -4.15
C LEU A 22 -26.49 -4.12 -4.83
N GLY A 23 -26.65 -5.19 -4.07
CA GLY A 23 -27.26 -6.44 -4.53
C GLY A 23 -26.25 -7.51 -5.00
N SER A 24 -26.80 -8.68 -5.37
CA SER A 24 -26.02 -9.90 -5.64
C SER A 24 -25.05 -9.77 -6.80
N VAL A 25 -25.42 -9.05 -7.85
CA VAL A 25 -24.57 -8.83 -9.05
C VAL A 25 -23.31 -8.07 -8.66
N ALA A 26 -23.42 -7.01 -7.87
CA ALA A 26 -22.26 -6.23 -7.38
C ALA A 26 -21.36 -7.09 -6.49
N VAL A 27 -21.95 -7.88 -5.60
CA VAL A 27 -21.21 -8.79 -4.70
C VAL A 27 -20.42 -9.82 -5.52
N ALA A 28 -21.05 -10.48 -6.49
CA ALA A 28 -20.39 -11.47 -7.34
C ALA A 28 -19.26 -10.85 -8.17
N SER A 29 -19.49 -9.65 -8.74
CA SER A 29 -18.52 -8.92 -9.53
C SER A 29 -17.26 -8.54 -8.70
N VAL A 30 -17.46 -7.98 -7.51
CA VAL A 30 -16.36 -7.62 -6.62
C VAL A 30 -15.63 -8.87 -6.11
N ALA A 31 -16.35 -9.94 -5.75
CA ALA A 31 -15.74 -11.17 -5.29
C ALA A 31 -14.82 -11.82 -6.34
N ALA A 32 -15.24 -11.85 -7.60
CA ALA A 32 -14.42 -12.34 -8.71
C ALA A 32 -13.20 -11.44 -8.94
N ALA A 33 -13.42 -10.12 -8.99
CA ALA A 33 -12.35 -9.15 -9.23
C ALA A 33 -11.30 -9.14 -8.11
N VAL A 34 -11.71 -9.22 -6.84
CA VAL A 34 -10.80 -9.25 -5.68
C VAL A 34 -9.87 -10.46 -5.73
N LYS A 35 -10.35 -11.64 -6.12
CA LYS A 35 -9.51 -12.83 -6.27
C LYS A 35 -8.39 -12.62 -7.30
N ILE A 36 -8.72 -12.03 -8.44
CA ILE A 36 -7.73 -11.70 -9.48
C ILE A 36 -6.75 -10.64 -8.96
N ASN A 37 -7.29 -9.60 -8.32
CA ASN A 37 -6.50 -8.51 -7.76
C ASN A 37 -5.48 -9.00 -6.72
N MET A 38 -5.82 -9.98 -5.89
CA MET A 38 -4.90 -10.56 -4.90
C MET A 38 -3.64 -11.14 -5.54
N PHE A 39 -3.76 -11.86 -6.66
CA PHE A 39 -2.59 -12.37 -7.39
C PHE A 39 -1.71 -11.24 -7.92
N LEU A 40 -2.31 -10.19 -8.46
CA LEU A 40 -1.57 -9.05 -9.01
C LEU A 40 -0.96 -8.15 -7.93
N CYS A 41 -1.47 -8.21 -6.70
CA CYS A 41 -0.92 -7.44 -5.57
C CYS A 41 0.24 -8.15 -4.85
N CYS A 42 0.38 -9.50 -4.97
CA CYS A 42 1.47 -10.26 -4.32
C CYS A 42 2.88 -9.68 -4.52
N PRO A 43 3.28 -9.20 -5.72
CA PRO A 43 4.61 -8.61 -5.89
C PRO A 43 4.82 -7.33 -5.07
N TYR A 44 3.78 -6.53 -4.82
CA TYR A 44 3.88 -5.34 -3.96
C TYR A 44 4.11 -5.71 -2.50
N ASP A 45 3.47 -6.78 -2.01
CA ASP A 45 3.71 -7.30 -0.66
C ASP A 45 5.13 -7.84 -0.51
N ALA A 46 5.65 -8.49 -1.56
CA ALA A 46 7.03 -8.95 -1.62
C ALA A 46 8.03 -7.78 -1.63
N MET A 47 7.76 -6.73 -2.41
CA MET A 47 8.57 -5.51 -2.42
C MET A 47 8.57 -4.85 -1.03
N GLY A 48 7.40 -4.73 -0.39
CA GLY A 48 7.27 -4.19 0.96
C GLY A 48 8.07 -4.97 1.98
N SER A 49 7.89 -6.29 2.06
CA SER A 49 8.62 -7.15 3.02
C SER A 49 10.13 -7.13 2.80
N THR A 50 10.59 -7.08 1.54
CA THR A 50 12.00 -6.91 1.18
C THR A 50 12.52 -5.57 1.69
N MET A 51 11.77 -4.49 1.49
CA MET A 51 12.16 -3.16 1.94
C MET A 51 12.18 -3.04 3.47
N ALA A 52 11.32 -3.74 4.20
CA ALA A 52 11.39 -3.78 5.68
C ALA A 52 12.73 -4.36 6.16
N THR A 53 13.15 -5.47 5.58
CA THR A 53 14.43 -6.12 5.91
C THR A 53 15.61 -5.24 5.50
N TYR A 54 15.57 -4.71 4.28
CA TYR A 54 16.61 -3.84 3.74
C TYR A 54 16.77 -2.57 4.59
N ALA A 55 15.67 -1.94 5.00
CA ALA A 55 15.67 -0.77 5.85
C ALA A 55 16.29 -1.06 7.22
N GLY A 56 15.87 -2.13 7.88
CA GLY A 56 16.43 -2.52 9.18
C GLY A 56 17.93 -2.75 9.14
N GLN A 57 18.43 -3.45 8.12
CA GLN A 57 19.86 -3.70 7.95
C GLN A 57 20.67 -2.43 7.69
N ASN A 58 20.18 -1.55 6.81
CA ASN A 58 20.92 -0.33 6.47
C ASN A 58 20.88 0.72 7.59
N VAL A 59 19.79 0.81 8.33
CA VAL A 59 19.67 1.66 9.53
C VAL A 59 20.61 1.16 10.62
N GLY A 60 20.62 -0.14 10.91
CA GLY A 60 21.53 -0.71 11.89
C GLY A 60 23.02 -0.58 11.53
N ALA A 61 23.34 -0.42 10.24
CA ALA A 61 24.68 -0.18 9.72
C ALA A 61 25.01 1.31 9.54
N GLY A 62 24.12 2.24 9.87
CA GLY A 62 24.27 3.69 9.65
C GLY A 62 24.31 4.14 8.19
N LYS A 63 23.87 3.28 7.24
CA LYS A 63 23.98 3.52 5.79
C LYS A 63 22.70 4.13 5.20
N PHE A 64 22.36 5.36 5.63
CA PHE A 64 21.13 6.05 5.23
C PHE A 64 21.04 6.37 3.74
N ASP A 65 22.16 6.64 3.07
CA ASP A 65 22.17 6.89 1.62
C ASP A 65 21.79 5.63 0.84
N ARG A 66 22.22 4.46 1.29
CA ARG A 66 21.79 3.18 0.71
C ARG A 66 20.30 2.97 0.88
N LEU A 67 19.76 3.29 2.06
CA LEU A 67 18.33 3.21 2.32
C LEU A 67 17.54 4.06 1.32
N LYS A 68 17.92 5.33 1.13
CA LYS A 68 17.25 6.23 0.17
C LYS A 68 17.36 5.72 -1.27
N GLN A 69 18.51 5.18 -1.65
CA GLN A 69 18.73 4.63 -2.97
C GLN A 69 17.89 3.36 -3.22
N GLY A 70 17.83 2.47 -2.22
CA GLY A 70 17.00 1.27 -2.27
C GLY A 70 15.51 1.58 -2.39
N GLU A 71 15.03 2.57 -1.59
CA GLU A 71 13.65 3.07 -1.67
C GLU A 71 13.30 3.58 -3.07
N LYS A 72 14.17 4.42 -3.64
CA LYS A 72 13.98 4.94 -5.00
C LYS A 72 13.97 3.84 -6.06
N SER A 73 14.86 2.86 -5.94
CA SER A 73 14.94 1.75 -6.89
C SER A 73 13.73 0.84 -6.80
N CYS A 74 13.27 0.53 -5.57
CA CYS A 74 12.08 -0.28 -5.35
C CYS A 74 10.80 0.44 -5.84
N THR A 75 10.70 1.74 -5.61
CA THR A 75 9.59 2.58 -6.12
C THR A 75 9.54 2.57 -7.65
N LEU A 76 10.70 2.68 -8.32
CA LEU A 76 10.76 2.59 -9.78
C LEU A 76 10.33 1.20 -10.28
N LEU A 77 10.78 0.13 -9.61
CA LEU A 77 10.35 -1.23 -9.93
C LEU A 77 8.83 -1.39 -9.76
N GLY A 78 8.27 -0.85 -8.67
CA GLY A 78 6.82 -0.84 -8.42
C GLY A 78 6.03 -0.10 -9.50
N LEU A 79 6.57 1.03 -10.01
CA LEU A 79 5.97 1.77 -11.12
C LEU A 79 5.98 0.94 -12.42
N VAL A 80 7.12 0.36 -12.77
CA VAL A 80 7.24 -0.48 -13.99
C VAL A 80 6.29 -1.67 -13.93
N TYR A 81 6.25 -2.35 -12.78
CA TYR A 81 5.31 -3.46 -12.59
C TYR A 81 3.85 -2.99 -12.65
N GLY A 82 3.51 -1.84 -12.06
CA GLY A 82 2.16 -1.28 -12.10
C GLY A 82 1.68 -1.00 -13.52
N ILE A 83 2.55 -0.42 -14.35
CA ILE A 83 2.25 -0.18 -15.77
C ILE A 83 2.03 -1.51 -16.52
N ALA A 84 2.91 -2.49 -16.30
CA ALA A 84 2.79 -3.81 -16.93
C ALA A 84 1.50 -4.52 -16.50
N ALA A 85 1.15 -4.50 -15.21
CA ALA A 85 -0.08 -5.08 -14.69
C ALA A 85 -1.33 -4.36 -15.22
N PHE A 86 -1.31 -3.04 -15.35
CA PHE A 86 -2.41 -2.28 -15.96
C PHE A 86 -2.63 -2.67 -17.42
N ILE A 87 -1.57 -2.73 -18.23
CA ILE A 87 -1.64 -3.18 -19.62
C ILE A 87 -2.17 -4.62 -19.71
N PHE A 88 -1.71 -5.50 -18.81
CA PHE A 88 -2.16 -6.87 -18.75
C PHE A 88 -3.68 -6.97 -18.45
N ILE A 89 -4.19 -6.20 -17.50
CA ILE A 89 -5.62 -6.14 -17.19
C ILE A 89 -6.42 -5.53 -18.35
N LEU A 90 -5.89 -4.48 -18.99
CA LEU A 90 -6.53 -3.86 -20.14
C LEU A 90 -6.78 -4.89 -21.27
N LEU A 91 -5.80 -5.75 -21.54
CA LEU A 91 -5.86 -6.74 -22.60
C LEU A 91 -6.63 -8.02 -22.21
N PHE A 92 -6.44 -8.49 -21.01
CA PHE A 92 -6.89 -9.82 -20.57
C PHE A 92 -7.91 -9.80 -19.42
N GLY A 93 -8.27 -8.64 -18.87
CA GLY A 93 -9.09 -8.54 -17.66
C GLY A 93 -10.45 -9.23 -17.77
N LYS A 94 -11.12 -9.17 -18.93
CA LYS A 94 -12.36 -9.90 -19.15
C LYS A 94 -12.16 -11.43 -19.18
N TYR A 95 -11.08 -11.90 -19.80
CA TYR A 95 -10.76 -13.33 -19.84
C TYR A 95 -10.41 -13.86 -18.45
N LEU A 96 -9.75 -13.04 -17.63
CA LEU A 96 -9.48 -13.41 -16.23
C LEU A 96 -10.77 -13.51 -15.41
N ALA A 97 -11.76 -12.65 -15.66
CA ALA A 97 -13.05 -12.72 -14.99
C ALA A 97 -13.80 -14.04 -15.32
N LEU A 98 -13.67 -14.56 -16.55
CA LEU A 98 -14.25 -15.84 -16.98
C LEU A 98 -13.70 -17.06 -16.21
N LEU A 99 -12.56 -16.94 -15.53
CA LEU A 99 -12.06 -18.02 -14.67
C LEU A 99 -12.90 -18.21 -13.39
N PHE A 100 -13.70 -17.20 -13.03
CA PHE A 100 -14.46 -17.17 -11.77
C PHE A 100 -15.95 -16.99 -11.97
N VAL A 101 -16.39 -16.61 -13.17
CA VAL A 101 -17.77 -16.27 -13.51
C VAL A 101 -18.16 -16.98 -14.81
N ASP A 102 -19.40 -17.48 -14.88
CA ASP A 102 -19.91 -18.10 -16.10
C ASP A 102 -20.00 -17.08 -17.25
N ALA A 103 -19.71 -17.53 -18.46
CA ALA A 103 -19.71 -16.68 -19.65
C ALA A 103 -21.10 -16.08 -19.96
N SER A 104 -22.18 -16.67 -19.46
CA SER A 104 -23.56 -16.15 -19.60
C SER A 104 -23.82 -14.88 -18.77
N GLU A 105 -22.98 -14.60 -17.75
CA GLU A 105 -23.17 -13.50 -16.80
C GLU A 105 -22.39 -12.25 -17.24
N GLU A 106 -22.70 -11.72 -18.42
CA GLU A 106 -21.98 -10.58 -19.02
C GLU A 106 -21.93 -9.35 -18.12
N VAL A 107 -22.98 -9.07 -17.34
CA VAL A 107 -23.04 -7.91 -16.43
C VAL A 107 -21.98 -8.06 -15.35
N ILE A 108 -21.85 -9.24 -14.76
CA ILE A 108 -20.87 -9.52 -13.70
C ILE A 108 -19.44 -9.40 -14.26
N ILE A 109 -19.20 -9.95 -15.46
CA ILE A 109 -17.90 -9.88 -16.12
C ILE A 109 -17.50 -8.43 -16.41
N ASN A 110 -18.41 -7.62 -16.94
CA ASN A 110 -18.14 -6.22 -17.25
C ASN A 110 -17.90 -5.39 -15.98
N GLN A 111 -18.66 -5.61 -14.90
CA GLN A 111 -18.45 -4.95 -13.62
C GLN A 111 -17.12 -5.38 -12.96
N ALA A 112 -16.80 -6.67 -12.99
CA ALA A 112 -15.51 -7.17 -12.50
C ALA A 112 -14.34 -6.57 -13.27
N HIS A 113 -14.45 -6.48 -14.60
CA HIS A 113 -13.44 -5.83 -15.44
C HIS A 113 -13.30 -4.35 -15.12
N LEU A 114 -14.41 -3.61 -14.94
CA LEU A 114 -14.39 -2.21 -14.54
C LEU A 114 -13.65 -2.02 -13.18
N PHE A 115 -13.95 -2.87 -12.20
CA PHE A 115 -13.28 -2.84 -10.91
C PHE A 115 -11.76 -3.07 -11.05
N LEU A 116 -11.36 -4.06 -11.83
CA LEU A 116 -9.94 -4.35 -12.10
C LEU A 116 -9.25 -3.19 -12.80
N MET A 117 -9.88 -2.59 -13.80
CA MET A 117 -9.35 -1.43 -14.52
C MET A 117 -9.14 -0.23 -13.60
N CYS A 118 -10.15 0.11 -12.78
CA CYS A 118 -10.03 1.22 -11.83
C CYS A 118 -8.92 0.98 -10.81
N ASN A 119 -8.82 -0.24 -10.25
CA ASN A 119 -7.78 -0.54 -9.26
C ASN A 119 -6.39 -0.56 -9.89
N SER A 120 -6.22 -1.21 -11.05
CA SER A 120 -4.92 -1.32 -11.72
C SER A 120 -4.36 0.01 -12.22
N ALA A 121 -5.22 0.95 -12.60
CA ALA A 121 -4.81 2.31 -12.94
C ALA A 121 -4.13 3.04 -11.75
N PHE A 122 -4.41 2.60 -10.52
CA PHE A 122 -3.84 3.15 -9.28
C PHE A 122 -2.87 2.18 -8.58
N TYR A 123 -2.30 1.24 -9.29
CA TYR A 123 -1.29 0.33 -8.72
C TYR A 123 0.02 1.02 -8.33
N PHE A 124 0.32 2.18 -8.92
CA PHE A 124 1.48 2.95 -8.46
C PHE A 124 1.30 3.51 -7.04
N PRO A 125 0.19 4.18 -6.67
CA PRO A 125 -0.13 4.45 -5.26
C PRO A 125 -0.09 3.21 -4.37
N LEU A 126 -0.63 2.07 -4.79
CA LEU A 126 -0.54 0.83 -4.02
C LEU A 126 0.92 0.40 -3.77
N ALA A 127 1.79 0.52 -4.78
CA ALA A 127 3.21 0.25 -4.63
C ALA A 127 3.84 1.16 -3.56
N LEU A 128 3.56 2.46 -3.61
CA LEU A 128 4.06 3.43 -2.63
C LEU A 128 3.59 3.08 -1.23
N VAL A 129 2.28 2.82 -1.03
CA VAL A 129 1.74 2.41 0.28
C VAL A 129 2.53 1.23 0.84
N ASN A 130 2.73 0.16 0.06
CA ASN A 130 3.44 -1.03 0.54
C ASN A 130 4.92 -0.73 0.81
N ILE A 131 5.63 -0.15 -0.14
CA ILE A 131 7.06 0.12 -0.03
C ILE A 131 7.35 1.04 1.16
N PHE A 132 6.74 2.23 1.22
CA PHE A 132 6.98 3.21 2.28
C PHE A 132 6.54 2.73 3.66
N ARG A 133 5.37 2.08 3.76
CA ARG A 133 4.86 1.54 5.03
C ARG A 133 5.81 0.53 5.63
N PHE A 134 6.24 -0.46 4.86
CA PHE A 134 7.13 -1.51 5.35
C PHE A 134 8.55 -0.97 5.60
N THR A 135 9.03 -0.02 4.81
CA THR A 135 10.31 0.67 5.06
C THR A 135 10.28 1.43 6.38
N ILE A 136 9.23 2.23 6.64
CA ILE A 136 9.05 2.93 7.92
C ILE A 136 8.99 1.95 9.09
N GLN A 137 8.32 0.82 8.91
CA GLN A 137 8.25 -0.24 9.91
C GLN A 137 9.63 -0.88 10.13
N GLY A 138 10.39 -1.15 9.07
CA GLY A 138 11.76 -1.68 9.13
C GLY A 138 12.74 -0.72 9.82
N MET A 139 12.52 0.59 9.70
CA MET A 139 13.26 1.62 10.43
C MET A 139 12.92 1.70 11.93
N GLY A 140 11.95 0.91 12.43
CA GLY A 140 11.52 0.89 13.84
C GLY A 140 10.35 1.82 14.18
N PHE A 141 9.78 2.56 13.22
CA PHE A 141 8.67 3.49 13.45
C PHE A 141 7.30 2.83 13.22
N SER A 142 7.05 1.68 13.83
CA SER A 142 5.82 0.88 13.64
C SER A 142 4.52 1.65 13.91
N ARG A 143 4.55 2.65 14.81
CA ARG A 143 3.38 3.49 15.11
C ARG A 143 2.90 4.30 13.90
N LEU A 144 3.84 4.83 13.10
CA LEU A 144 3.51 5.57 11.89
C LEU A 144 2.94 4.64 10.80
N ALA A 145 3.45 3.42 10.69
CA ALA A 145 2.89 2.41 9.78
C ALA A 145 1.42 2.05 10.14
N ILE A 146 1.08 2.03 11.44
CA ILE A 146 -0.30 1.81 11.90
C ILE A 146 -1.20 3.00 11.52
N LEU A 147 -0.73 4.24 11.69
CA LEU A 147 -1.49 5.44 11.32
C LEU A 147 -1.83 5.47 9.83
N ALA A 148 -0.95 4.99 8.96
CA ALA A 148 -1.26 4.84 7.54
C ALA A 148 -2.46 3.89 7.30
N GLY A 149 -2.55 2.80 8.06
CA GLY A 149 -3.73 1.91 8.02
C GLY A 149 -5.02 2.61 8.45
N VAL A 150 -4.94 3.50 9.43
CA VAL A 150 -6.09 4.34 9.84
C VAL A 150 -6.50 5.29 8.70
N CYS A 151 -5.54 5.92 8.00
CA CYS A 151 -5.83 6.75 6.84
C CYS A 151 -6.56 5.97 5.74
N GLU A 152 -6.11 4.74 5.44
CA GLU A 152 -6.82 3.88 4.50
C GLU A 152 -8.24 3.53 4.94
N MET A 153 -8.41 3.18 6.21
CA MET A 153 -9.73 2.88 6.77
C MET A 153 -10.67 4.08 6.65
N ILE A 154 -10.19 5.29 6.96
CA ILE A 154 -10.96 6.53 6.79
C ILE A 154 -11.35 6.73 5.33
N GLY A 155 -10.40 6.58 4.39
CA GLY A 155 -10.66 6.70 2.95
C GLY A 155 -11.76 5.75 2.49
N ARG A 156 -11.68 4.47 2.85
CA ARG A 156 -12.71 3.47 2.53
C ARG A 156 -14.05 3.79 3.18
N THR A 157 -14.05 4.25 4.44
CA THR A 157 -15.27 4.63 5.16
C THR A 157 -15.99 5.79 4.48
N VAL A 158 -15.25 6.84 4.09
CA VAL A 158 -15.81 7.98 3.37
C VAL A 158 -16.42 7.54 2.04
N VAL A 159 -15.72 6.70 1.28
CA VAL A 159 -16.26 6.19 0.02
C VAL A 159 -17.51 5.36 0.25
N ALA A 160 -17.51 4.46 1.24
CA ALA A 160 -18.64 3.58 1.54
C ALA A 160 -19.91 4.34 1.91
N PHE A 161 -19.81 5.35 2.78
CA PHE A 161 -20.98 6.04 3.34
C PHE A 161 -21.41 7.29 2.58
N VAL A 162 -20.48 7.93 1.85
CA VAL A 162 -20.78 9.17 1.12
C VAL A 162 -20.94 8.94 -0.37
N PHE A 163 -19.98 8.22 -0.99
CA PHE A 163 -19.95 8.10 -2.46
C PHE A 163 -20.75 6.92 -2.98
N VAL A 164 -20.76 5.77 -2.30
CA VAL A 164 -21.51 4.59 -2.75
C VAL A 164 -23.03 4.86 -2.81
N PRO A 165 -23.68 5.55 -1.84
CA PRO A 165 -25.09 5.87 -1.96
C PRO A 165 -25.44 6.80 -3.15
N ILE A 166 -24.48 7.61 -3.61
CA ILE A 166 -24.70 8.61 -4.69
C ILE A 166 -24.38 8.00 -6.05
N PHE A 167 -23.24 7.30 -6.18
CA PHE A 167 -22.70 6.84 -7.45
C PHE A 167 -22.80 5.33 -7.65
N GLY A 168 -23.24 4.57 -6.64
CA GLY A 168 -23.38 3.11 -6.73
C GLY A 168 -22.06 2.38 -6.98
N TYR A 169 -22.09 1.38 -7.87
CA TYR A 169 -20.97 0.48 -8.15
C TYR A 169 -19.67 1.18 -8.60
N PRO A 170 -19.69 2.22 -9.45
CA PRO A 170 -18.47 2.96 -9.78
C PRO A 170 -17.73 3.51 -8.57
N ALA A 171 -18.42 3.97 -7.52
CA ALA A 171 -17.77 4.44 -6.31
C ALA A 171 -17.01 3.31 -5.58
N VAL A 172 -17.56 2.09 -5.57
CA VAL A 172 -16.88 0.92 -5.00
C VAL A 172 -15.55 0.66 -5.71
N CYS A 173 -15.48 0.84 -7.03
CA CYS A 173 -14.25 0.65 -7.80
C CYS A 173 -13.12 1.60 -7.39
N PHE A 174 -13.46 2.80 -6.88
CA PHE A 174 -12.48 3.78 -6.43
C PHE A 174 -12.20 3.74 -4.92
N ALA A 175 -12.85 2.87 -4.16
CA ALA A 175 -12.65 2.79 -2.70
C ALA A 175 -11.21 2.50 -2.29
N SER A 176 -10.56 1.54 -2.92
CA SER A 176 -9.16 1.23 -2.68
C SER A 176 -8.21 2.30 -3.23
N PRO A 177 -8.34 2.79 -4.47
CA PRO A 177 -7.56 3.91 -4.98
C PRO A 177 -7.54 5.14 -4.07
N VAL A 178 -8.70 5.59 -3.60
CA VAL A 178 -8.81 6.74 -2.68
C VAL A 178 -8.09 6.46 -1.36
N ALA A 179 -8.25 5.25 -0.81
CA ALA A 179 -7.58 4.85 0.42
C ALA A 179 -6.04 4.85 0.28
N TRP A 180 -5.52 4.37 -0.85
CA TRP A 180 -4.08 4.35 -1.13
C TRP A 180 -3.51 5.77 -1.26
N ILE A 181 -4.17 6.64 -2.02
CA ILE A 181 -3.74 8.03 -2.16
C ILE A 181 -3.73 8.74 -0.80
N LEU A 182 -4.76 8.53 0.02
CA LEU A 182 -4.82 9.15 1.35
C LEU A 182 -3.70 8.64 2.27
N ALA A 183 -3.38 7.34 2.21
CA ALA A 183 -2.26 6.78 2.95
C ALA A 183 -0.91 7.31 2.45
N ASP A 184 -0.72 7.48 1.15
CA ASP A 184 0.51 8.00 0.55
C ASP A 184 0.76 9.46 0.95
N CYS A 185 -0.28 10.28 1.01
CA CYS A 185 -0.19 11.65 1.50
C CYS A 185 0.40 11.73 2.92
N PHE A 186 0.23 10.70 3.72
CA PHE A 186 0.82 10.57 5.05
C PHE A 186 2.19 9.87 5.02
N LEU A 187 2.31 8.75 4.31
CA LEU A 187 3.49 7.88 4.34
C LEU A 187 4.73 8.53 3.73
N VAL A 188 4.57 9.25 2.60
CA VAL A 188 5.72 9.87 1.92
C VAL A 188 6.38 10.93 2.81
N PRO A 189 5.67 11.91 3.40
CA PRO A 189 6.28 12.83 4.36
C PRO A 189 6.84 12.12 5.61
N ALA A 190 6.13 11.11 6.12
CA ALA A 190 6.56 10.35 7.30
C ALA A 190 7.90 9.63 7.07
N PHE A 191 8.13 9.09 5.88
CA PHE A 191 9.41 8.46 5.52
C PHE A 191 10.58 9.46 5.64
N PHE A 192 10.46 10.63 5.03
CA PHE A 192 11.52 11.64 5.09
C PHE A 192 11.74 12.15 6.51
N PHE A 193 10.68 12.26 7.31
CA PHE A 193 10.79 12.59 8.72
C PHE A 193 11.59 11.52 9.50
N CYS A 194 11.26 10.24 9.29
CA CYS A 194 11.94 9.11 9.94
C CYS A 194 13.43 9.07 9.58
N VAL A 195 13.76 9.17 8.30
CA VAL A 195 15.16 9.17 7.84
C VAL A 195 15.95 10.31 8.47
N ARG A 196 15.44 11.55 8.42
CA ARG A 196 16.08 12.71 9.03
C ARG A 196 16.25 12.58 10.55
N SER A 197 15.28 11.97 11.22
CA SER A 197 15.33 11.72 12.65
C SER A 197 16.46 10.74 13.01
N LEU A 198 16.62 9.68 12.24
CA LEU A 198 17.68 8.68 12.42
C LEU A 198 19.06 9.26 12.10
N GLU A 199 19.20 10.01 11.00
CA GLU A 199 20.44 10.68 10.64
C GLU A 199 20.92 11.65 11.75
N LYS A 200 19.99 12.41 12.35
CA LYS A 200 20.31 13.29 13.46
C LYS A 200 20.76 12.54 14.70
N ARG A 201 20.11 11.40 15.02
CA ARG A 201 20.50 10.58 16.18
C ARG A 201 21.89 9.99 15.99
N ALA A 202 22.17 9.40 14.83
CA ALA A 202 23.48 8.86 14.51
C ALA A 202 24.59 9.94 14.61
N ALA A 203 24.36 11.14 14.07
CA ALA A 203 25.32 12.23 14.16
C ALA A 203 25.56 12.74 15.62
N LEU A 204 24.58 12.60 16.50
CA LEU A 204 24.74 12.94 17.93
C LEU A 204 25.54 11.85 18.66
N GLU A 205 25.27 10.59 18.38
CA GLU A 205 26.02 9.45 18.94
C GLU A 205 27.49 9.50 18.54
N ASP A 206 27.80 9.77 17.27
CA ASP A 206 29.17 9.94 16.78
C ASP A 206 29.90 11.10 17.48
N ARG A 207 29.21 12.22 17.74
CA ARG A 207 29.80 13.36 18.47
C ARG A 207 30.08 13.03 19.92
N GLN A 208 29.22 12.28 20.58
CA GLN A 208 29.41 11.87 21.97
C GLN A 208 30.59 10.90 22.07
N ALA A 209 30.69 9.92 21.21
CA ALA A 209 31.82 8.98 21.16
C ALA A 209 33.16 9.70 20.97
N VAL A 210 33.25 10.71 20.09
CA VAL A 210 34.47 11.50 19.89
C VAL A 210 34.82 12.37 21.12
N LEU A 211 33.83 12.81 21.90
CA LEU A 211 34.07 13.58 23.10
C LEU A 211 34.57 12.71 24.27
N GLU A 212 34.03 11.50 24.40
CA GLU A 212 34.44 10.50 25.37
C GLU A 212 35.89 10.07 25.12
N ASP A 213 36.25 9.73 23.89
CA ASP A 213 37.62 9.36 23.49
C ASP A 213 38.64 10.46 23.82
N LYS A 214 38.28 11.73 23.56
CA LYS A 214 39.14 12.88 23.93
C LYS A 214 39.25 13.13 25.41
N GLN A 215 38.36 12.64 26.25
CA GLN A 215 38.45 12.75 27.72
C GLN A 215 39.32 11.63 28.30
N GLU A 216 39.26 10.43 27.70
CA GLU A 216 40.13 9.32 28.11
C GLU A 216 41.61 9.60 27.78
N ASP A 217 41.90 10.20 26.61
CA ASP A 217 43.27 10.59 26.24
C ASP A 217 43.89 11.68 27.13
N LYS A 218 43.11 12.36 27.95
CA LYS A 218 43.59 13.44 28.86
C LYS A 218 43.84 12.97 30.29
N ASN A 219 43.44 11.76 30.63
CA ASN A 219 43.63 11.17 31.98
C ASN A 219 44.76 10.13 31.94
#